data_46e68b9b80da2ea3d0f16107d1aa3e4f
#
_entry.id   46e68b9b80da2ea3d0f16107d1aa3e4f
#
_cell.length_a   1.000
_cell.length_b   1.000
_cell.length_c   1.000
_cell.angle_alpha   90.00
_cell.angle_beta   90.00
_cell.angle_gamma   90.00
#
_symmetry.space_group_name_H-M   'P 1'
#
loop_
_entity.id
_entity.type
_entity.pdbx_description
1 polymer ?
#
loop_
_entity_poly.entity_id
_entity_poly.type
_entity_poly.pdbx_seq_one_letter_code
_entity_poly.pdbx_strand_id
1 'polypeptide(L)' 'MALALALALAMALAMALAMAMALALAMALAMALALA' A
#
# COMPACT_ATOMS: atom_id res chain seq x y z
N MET A 1 -2.80 13.49 -23.19
CA MET A 1 -2.83 12.15 -23.75
C MET A 1 -3.15 11.11 -22.70
N ALA A 2 -3.87 10.10 -23.11
CA ALA A 2 -4.33 9.07 -22.17
C ALA A 2 -3.19 8.26 -21.60
N LEU A 3 -2.09 8.16 -22.31
CA LEU A 3 -0.95 7.37 -21.86
C LEU A 3 -0.31 7.98 -20.59
N ALA A 4 -0.08 9.27 -20.62
CA ALA A 4 0.52 9.92 -19.46
C ALA A 4 -0.40 9.85 -18.25
N LEU A 5 -1.69 10.00 -18.46
CA LEU A 5 -2.65 9.92 -17.38
C LEU A 5 -2.74 8.51 -16.82
N ALA A 6 -2.74 7.52 -17.70
CA ALA A 6 -2.80 6.13 -17.26
C ALA A 6 -1.55 5.76 -16.46
N LEU A 7 -0.40 6.25 -16.87
CA LEU A 7 0.83 5.97 -16.17
C LEU A 7 0.84 6.63 -14.79
N ALA A 8 0.41 7.86 -14.72
CA ALA A 8 0.37 8.58 -13.45
C ALA A 8 -0.59 7.91 -12.47
N LEU A 9 -1.75 7.50 -12.96
CA LEU A 9 -2.72 6.82 -12.15
C LEU A 9 -2.23 5.46 -11.67
N ALA A 10 -1.59 4.72 -12.56
CA ALA A 10 -1.07 3.41 -12.21
C ALA A 10 0.01 3.51 -11.14
N MET A 11 0.88 4.48 -11.26
CA MET A 11 1.94 4.66 -10.26
C MET A 11 1.38 5.12 -8.93
N ALA A 12 0.44 6.06 -8.96
CA ALA A 12 -0.17 6.55 -7.72
C ALA A 12 -0.91 5.43 -7.00
N LEU A 13 -1.66 4.64 -7.74
CA LEU A 13 -2.40 3.53 -7.16
C LEU A 13 -1.47 2.45 -6.62
N ALA A 14 -0.42 2.14 -7.36
CA ALA A 14 0.53 1.13 -6.91
C ALA A 14 1.20 1.53 -5.61
N MET A 15 1.59 2.78 -5.50
CA MET A 15 2.22 3.27 -4.29
C MET A 15 1.25 3.30 -3.11
N ALA A 16 0.04 3.76 -3.34
CA ALA A 16 -0.97 3.83 -2.29
C ALA A 16 -1.30 2.44 -1.78
N LEU A 17 -1.46 1.50 -2.69
CA LEU A 17 -1.76 0.12 -2.30
C LEU A 17 -0.60 -0.52 -1.56
N ALA A 18 0.61 -0.31 -2.02
CA ALA A 18 1.79 -0.87 -1.36
C ALA A 18 1.93 -0.34 0.05
N MET A 19 1.71 0.94 0.23
CA MET A 19 1.79 1.54 1.56
C MET A 19 0.67 1.03 2.48
N ALA A 20 -0.55 0.93 1.95
CA ALA A 20 -1.66 0.44 2.75
C ALA A 20 -1.44 -0.99 3.19
N MET A 21 -0.94 -1.81 2.30
CA MET A 21 -0.66 -3.20 2.63
C MET A 21 0.47 -3.33 3.64
N ALA A 22 1.53 -2.56 3.46
CA ALA A 22 2.66 -2.61 4.38
C ALA A 22 2.22 -2.17 5.78
N LEU A 23 1.39 -1.13 5.85
CA LEU A 23 0.89 -0.65 7.12
C LEU A 23 0.01 -1.67 7.80
N ALA A 24 -0.90 -2.27 7.04
CA ALA A 24 -1.80 -3.28 7.60
C ALA A 24 -1.03 -4.49 8.11
N LEU A 25 -0.02 -4.90 7.37
CA LEU A 25 0.81 -6.02 7.79
C LEU A 25 1.61 -5.69 9.05
N ALA A 26 2.18 -4.50 9.09
CA ALA A 26 2.95 -4.09 10.25
C ALA A 26 2.09 -4.03 11.50
N MET A 27 0.89 -3.50 11.36
CA MET A 27 -0.02 -3.41 12.50
C MET A 27 -0.48 -4.78 12.95
N ALA A 28 -0.80 -5.66 12.01
CA ALA A 28 -1.24 -7.01 12.36
C ALA A 28 -0.13 -7.77 13.06
N LEU A 29 1.09 -7.63 12.60
CA LEU A 29 2.24 -8.28 13.22
C LEU A 29 2.51 -7.72 14.61
N ALA A 30 2.43 -6.41 14.75
CA ALA A 30 2.67 -5.79 16.05
C ALA A 30 1.64 -6.25 17.07
N MET A 31 0.40 -6.34 16.66
CA MET A 31 -0.66 -6.80 17.56
C MET A 31 -0.48 -8.27 17.92
N ALA A 32 -0.14 -9.10 16.95
CA ALA A 32 0.06 -10.52 17.22
C ALA A 32 1.23 -10.72 18.18
N LEU A 33 2.30 -9.97 18.00
CA LEU A 33 3.45 -10.06 18.87
C LEU A 33 3.14 -9.55 20.27
N ALA A 34 2.36 -8.48 20.36
CA ALA A 34 2.00 -7.91 21.65
C ALA A 34 1.08 -8.86 22.44
N LEU A 35 0.22 -9.56 21.73
CA LEU A 35 -0.71 -10.50 22.38
C LEU A 35 -0.06 -11.83 22.70
N ALA A 36 0.98 -12.17 21.97
CA ALA A 36 1.68 -13.40 22.24
C ALA A 36 2.54 -13.28 23.46
#